data_72bb5c227ca3d8dd47c535bd0b627c10
#
_entry.id   72bb5c227ca3d8dd47c535bd0b627c10
#
_cell.length_a   1.000
_cell.length_b   1.000
_cell.length_c   1.000
_cell.angle_alpha   90.00
_cell.angle_beta   90.00
_cell.angle_gamma   90.00
#
_symmetry.space_group_name_H-M   'P 1'
#
loop_
_entity.id
_entity.type
_entity.pdbx_description
1 polymer ?
#
loop_
_entity_poly.entity_id
_entity_poly.type
_entity_poly.pdbx_seq_one_letter_code
_entity_poly.pdbx_strand_id
1 'polypeptide(L)'
;MKEDLSLHKVVLPIDLVGPPTGVGWEVGFWDSQLNDIGSDSNEDTFKNVQSFSRKIIRSFSSNFYAISRILPKDKRSAVECIYSMVRFPDEVVDSFNLTPNEKHKLLDEWEHQYIKSLGAKSFKTALDISKNPLISYFRECCIRLSIPVDCYPNFTKSMRSDIEPRMYKNFDDLIQNYIFGSAITVGYLLTHAYGHGQST
;
A
#
# COMPACT_ATOMS: atom_id res chain seq x y z
N MET A 1 5.03 -40.39 -1.86
CA MET A 1 5.84 -39.19 -1.61
C MET A 1 4.89 -38.03 -1.73
N LYS A 2 4.40 -37.50 -0.61
CA LYS A 2 3.53 -36.30 -0.60
C LYS A 2 4.49 -35.12 -0.55
N GLU A 3 4.54 -34.34 -1.61
CA GLU A 3 5.22 -33.06 -1.63
C GLU A 3 4.50 -32.13 -0.65
N ASP A 4 5.23 -31.69 0.33
CA ASP A 4 4.84 -30.69 1.31
C ASP A 4 4.75 -29.34 0.59
N LEU A 5 3.54 -28.98 0.19
CA LEU A 5 3.21 -27.65 -0.30
C LEU A 5 3.26 -26.71 0.91
N SER A 6 4.47 -26.32 1.29
CA SER A 6 4.66 -25.23 2.25
C SER A 6 4.06 -23.95 1.63
N LEU A 7 2.88 -23.61 2.10
CA LEU A 7 2.26 -22.31 1.90
C LEU A 7 3.30 -21.24 2.26
N HIS A 8 3.83 -20.57 1.25
CA HIS A 8 4.65 -19.39 1.47
C HIS A 8 3.75 -18.32 2.09
N LYS A 9 3.80 -18.21 3.43
CA LYS A 9 3.17 -17.12 4.15
C LYS A 9 3.62 -15.81 3.52
N VAL A 10 2.66 -14.94 3.20
CA VAL A 10 2.96 -13.52 3.01
C VAL A 10 3.42 -13.03 4.37
N VAL A 11 4.72 -12.90 4.53
CA VAL A 11 5.32 -12.44 5.77
C VAL A 11 5.34 -10.93 5.69
N LEU A 12 4.51 -10.26 6.49
CA LEU A 12 4.83 -8.89 6.86
C LEU A 12 6.21 -8.91 7.53
N PRO A 13 7.07 -7.92 7.27
CA PRO A 13 8.51 -7.95 7.62
C PRO A 13 8.83 -8.07 9.11
N ILE A 14 7.83 -8.13 9.95
CA ILE A 14 7.97 -8.33 11.40
C ILE A 14 7.17 -9.57 11.76
N ASP A 15 7.83 -10.55 12.39
CA ASP A 15 7.15 -11.58 13.16
C ASP A 15 6.47 -10.90 14.36
N LEU A 16 5.25 -10.39 14.13
CA LEU A 16 4.42 -9.77 15.17
C LEU A 16 3.79 -10.88 16.00
N VAL A 17 4.64 -11.66 16.70
CA VAL A 17 4.22 -12.68 17.64
C VAL A 17 3.95 -12.00 19.00
N GLY A 18 2.75 -11.51 19.17
CA GLY A 18 2.23 -11.10 20.46
C GLY A 18 0.70 -11.28 20.46
N PRO A 19 0.09 -11.67 21.59
CA PRO A 19 -1.38 -11.74 21.64
C PRO A 19 -1.96 -10.35 21.41
N PRO A 20 -3.08 -10.23 20.68
CA PRO A 20 -3.71 -8.94 20.43
C PRO A 20 -4.28 -8.37 21.74
N THR A 21 -3.56 -7.41 22.29
CA THR A 21 -4.12 -6.56 23.33
C THR A 21 -4.70 -5.34 22.64
N GLY A 22 -6.01 -5.26 22.52
CA GLY A 22 -6.85 -4.10 22.18
C GLY A 22 -6.51 -3.17 21.00
N VAL A 23 -5.25 -3.06 20.63
CA VAL A 23 -4.73 -2.19 19.53
C VAL A 23 -4.04 -3.00 18.44
N GLY A 24 -3.81 -4.28 18.65
CA GLY A 24 -3.15 -5.16 17.67
C GLY A 24 -4.08 -5.80 16.62
N TRP A 25 -5.40 -5.55 16.67
CA TRP A 25 -6.34 -6.09 15.71
C TRP A 25 -6.08 -5.56 14.28
N GLU A 26 -5.57 -4.35 14.16
CA GLU A 26 -5.32 -3.69 12.88
C GLU A 26 -4.13 -4.34 12.14
N VAL A 27 -3.06 -4.66 12.85
CA VAL A 27 -1.94 -5.44 12.29
C VAL A 27 -2.42 -6.82 11.88
N GLY A 28 -3.14 -7.52 12.77
CA GLY A 28 -3.70 -8.82 12.49
C GLY A 28 -4.71 -8.81 11.32
N PHE A 29 -5.46 -7.73 11.16
CA PHE A 29 -6.36 -7.54 10.01
C PHE A 29 -5.58 -7.51 8.70
N TRP A 30 -4.52 -6.69 8.59
CA TRP A 30 -3.71 -6.62 7.38
C TRP A 30 -3.02 -7.94 7.08
N ASP A 31 -2.42 -8.57 8.08
CA ASP A 31 -1.71 -9.84 7.92
C ASP A 31 -2.66 -10.96 7.49
N SER A 32 -3.79 -11.15 8.17
CA SER A 32 -4.78 -12.14 7.80
C SER A 32 -5.32 -11.95 6.39
N GLN A 33 -5.62 -10.71 6.01
CA GLN A 33 -6.18 -10.41 4.69
C GLN A 33 -5.16 -10.60 3.57
N LEU A 34 -3.91 -10.24 3.77
CA LEU A 34 -2.85 -10.45 2.78
C LEU A 34 -2.53 -11.95 2.62
N ASN A 35 -2.57 -12.72 3.70
CA ASN A 35 -2.40 -14.17 3.66
C ASN A 35 -3.57 -14.86 2.94
N ASP A 36 -4.82 -14.39 3.14
CA ASP A 36 -6.02 -14.93 2.49
C ASP A 36 -6.04 -14.71 0.96
N ILE A 37 -5.34 -13.69 0.46
CA ILE A 37 -5.24 -13.43 -0.99
C ILE A 37 -4.50 -14.56 -1.70
N GLY A 38 -3.59 -15.22 -1.01
CA GLY A 38 -2.74 -16.28 -1.56
C GLY A 38 -1.48 -15.75 -2.24
N SER A 39 -0.51 -16.63 -2.35
CA SER A 39 0.80 -16.36 -2.98
C SER A 39 0.90 -16.89 -4.41
N ASP A 40 -0.12 -17.60 -4.89
CA ASP A 40 -0.14 -18.14 -6.23
C ASP A 40 -0.39 -17.05 -7.25
N SER A 41 0.47 -16.96 -8.26
CA SER A 41 0.45 -15.92 -9.28
C SER A 41 -0.58 -16.23 -10.39
N ASN A 42 -1.79 -16.58 -10.02
CA ASN A 42 -2.87 -16.88 -10.94
C ASN A 42 -3.87 -15.70 -11.08
N GLU A 43 -4.85 -15.86 -11.96
CA GLU A 43 -5.89 -14.85 -12.20
C GLU A 43 -6.74 -14.63 -10.94
N ASP A 44 -6.86 -15.63 -10.09
CA ASP A 44 -7.64 -15.55 -8.85
C ASP A 44 -6.92 -14.66 -7.82
N THR A 45 -5.60 -14.76 -7.69
CA THR A 45 -4.82 -13.86 -6.83
C THR A 45 -5.00 -12.40 -7.25
N PHE A 46 -4.99 -12.12 -8.57
CA PHE A 46 -5.23 -10.77 -9.07
C PHE A 46 -6.64 -10.26 -8.72
N LYS A 47 -7.67 -11.09 -8.87
CA LYS A 47 -9.06 -10.75 -8.47
C LYS A 47 -9.19 -10.57 -6.96
N ASN A 48 -8.52 -11.42 -6.19
CA ASN A 48 -8.55 -11.37 -4.73
C ASN A 48 -7.93 -10.06 -4.20
N VAL A 49 -6.79 -9.62 -4.75
CA VAL A 49 -6.18 -8.35 -4.34
C VAL A 49 -7.02 -7.14 -4.73
N GLN A 50 -7.75 -7.18 -5.86
CA GLN A 50 -8.73 -6.15 -6.20
C GLN A 50 -9.89 -6.12 -5.18
N SER A 51 -10.39 -7.28 -4.79
CA SER A 51 -11.44 -7.39 -3.77
C SER A 51 -10.96 -6.90 -2.41
N PHE A 52 -9.74 -7.23 -2.03
CA PHE A 52 -9.07 -6.73 -0.84
C PHE A 52 -8.96 -5.19 -0.86
N SER A 53 -8.44 -4.59 -1.94
CA SER A 53 -8.32 -3.14 -2.07
C SER A 53 -9.67 -2.42 -1.91
N ARG A 54 -10.74 -3.01 -2.46
CA ARG A 54 -12.11 -2.51 -2.25
C ARG A 54 -12.57 -2.61 -0.79
N LYS A 55 -12.21 -3.70 -0.12
CA LYS A 55 -12.52 -3.90 1.30
C LYS A 55 -11.81 -2.85 2.17
N ILE A 56 -10.55 -2.57 1.88
CA ILE A 56 -9.76 -1.55 2.59
C ILE A 56 -10.43 -0.17 2.48
N ILE A 57 -10.65 0.33 1.29
CA ILE A 57 -11.26 1.67 1.13
C ILE A 57 -12.65 1.76 1.79
N ARG A 58 -13.43 0.68 1.73
CA ARG A 58 -14.75 0.62 2.38
C ARG A 58 -14.64 0.64 3.92
N SER A 59 -13.65 -0.04 4.49
CA SER A 59 -13.47 -0.16 5.94
C SER A 59 -12.90 1.12 6.55
N PHE A 60 -11.97 1.78 5.85
CA PHE A 60 -11.25 2.93 6.39
C PHE A 60 -11.78 4.29 5.92
N SER A 61 -12.55 4.36 4.83
CA SER A 61 -13.15 5.61 4.36
C SER A 61 -14.47 5.41 3.61
N SER A 62 -15.57 5.51 4.34
CA SER A 62 -16.91 5.41 3.76
C SER A 62 -17.17 6.47 2.68
N ASN A 63 -16.69 7.70 2.88
CA ASN A 63 -16.85 8.79 1.94
C ASN A 63 -16.07 8.56 0.64
N PHE A 64 -14.79 8.18 0.75
CA PHE A 64 -13.97 7.85 -0.41
C PHE A 64 -14.51 6.63 -1.16
N TYR A 65 -14.98 5.63 -0.43
CA TYR A 65 -15.64 4.48 -1.01
C TYR A 65 -16.89 4.90 -1.81
N ALA A 66 -17.80 5.69 -1.22
CA ALA A 66 -19.02 6.14 -1.88
C ALA A 66 -18.73 6.93 -3.17
N ILE A 67 -17.78 7.88 -3.10
CA ILE A 67 -17.36 8.67 -4.27
C ILE A 67 -16.73 7.75 -5.34
N SER A 68 -15.95 6.77 -4.96
CA SER A 68 -15.36 5.84 -5.93
C SER A 68 -16.41 5.06 -6.73
N ARG A 69 -17.63 4.84 -6.19
CA ARG A 69 -18.70 4.08 -6.89
C ARG A 69 -19.24 4.78 -8.14
N ILE A 70 -19.11 6.10 -8.26
CA ILE A 70 -19.52 6.83 -9.46
C ILE A 70 -18.48 6.75 -10.59
N LEU A 71 -17.26 6.30 -10.30
CA LEU A 71 -16.21 6.16 -11.32
C LEU A 71 -16.42 4.91 -12.20
N PRO A 72 -15.99 4.95 -13.46
CA PRO A 72 -15.86 3.78 -14.32
C PRO A 72 -15.07 2.66 -13.63
N LYS A 73 -15.36 1.40 -13.97
CA LYS A 73 -14.80 0.22 -13.25
C LYS A 73 -13.26 0.19 -13.21
N ASP A 74 -12.62 0.53 -14.32
CA ASP A 74 -11.16 0.57 -14.46
C ASP A 74 -10.53 1.65 -13.57
N LYS A 75 -11.08 2.88 -13.60
CA LYS A 75 -10.64 3.99 -12.75
C LYS A 75 -10.90 3.71 -11.27
N ARG A 76 -12.05 3.12 -10.97
CA ARG A 76 -12.42 2.71 -9.61
C ARG A 76 -11.40 1.73 -9.02
N SER A 77 -11.04 0.68 -9.75
CA SER A 77 -10.07 -0.31 -9.28
C SER A 77 -8.67 0.29 -9.06
N ALA A 78 -8.30 1.28 -9.87
CA ALA A 78 -7.06 2.02 -9.67
C ALA A 78 -7.08 2.88 -8.39
N VAL A 79 -8.18 3.61 -8.16
CA VAL A 79 -8.36 4.41 -6.92
C VAL A 79 -8.36 3.51 -5.68
N GLU A 80 -9.04 2.36 -5.73
CA GLU A 80 -9.06 1.37 -4.63
C GLU A 80 -7.65 0.85 -4.34
N CYS A 81 -6.86 0.56 -5.39
CA CYS A 81 -5.48 0.12 -5.26
C CYS A 81 -4.58 1.20 -4.64
N ILE A 82 -4.61 2.42 -5.18
CA ILE A 82 -3.83 3.55 -4.67
C ILE A 82 -4.18 3.81 -3.20
N TYR A 83 -5.48 3.84 -2.87
CA TYR A 83 -5.93 4.03 -1.49
C TYR A 83 -5.34 2.98 -0.54
N SER A 84 -5.36 1.71 -0.92
CA SER A 84 -4.85 0.63 -0.07
C SER A 84 -3.35 0.72 0.14
N MET A 85 -2.60 1.13 -0.89
CA MET A 85 -1.16 1.30 -0.80
C MET A 85 -0.73 2.47 0.09
N VAL A 86 -1.49 3.56 0.10
CA VAL A 86 -1.20 4.71 0.98
C VAL A 86 -1.74 4.46 2.40
N ARG A 87 -2.84 3.71 2.53
CA ARG A 87 -3.44 3.45 3.83
C ARG A 87 -2.58 2.56 4.74
N PHE A 88 -1.88 1.58 4.21
CA PHE A 88 -1.03 0.72 5.04
C PHE A 88 0.09 1.49 5.77
N PRO A 89 0.94 2.29 5.12
CA PRO A 89 1.93 3.11 5.83
C PRO A 89 1.33 4.11 6.82
N ASP A 90 0.18 4.68 6.50
CA ASP A 90 -0.59 5.57 7.36
C ASP A 90 -1.02 4.83 8.66
N GLU A 91 -1.58 3.61 8.56
CA GLU A 91 -1.92 2.78 9.72
C GLU A 91 -0.68 2.39 10.55
N VAL A 92 0.44 2.10 9.90
CA VAL A 92 1.70 1.80 10.62
C VAL A 92 2.09 2.95 11.54
N VAL A 93 1.93 4.17 11.05
CA VAL A 93 2.32 5.37 11.82
C VAL A 93 1.28 5.71 12.88
N ASP A 94 0.00 5.73 12.52
CA ASP A 94 -1.06 6.28 13.35
C ASP A 94 -1.61 5.26 14.36
N SER A 95 -1.76 4.01 13.93
CA SER A 95 -2.60 3.05 14.66
C SER A 95 -1.81 1.88 15.25
N PHE A 96 -0.71 1.44 14.62
CA PHE A 96 -0.01 0.26 15.08
C PHE A 96 0.75 0.51 16.39
N ASN A 97 0.50 -0.34 17.38
CA ASN A 97 1.19 -0.29 18.66
C ASN A 97 2.62 -0.85 18.56
N LEU A 98 3.46 -0.13 17.84
CA LEU A 98 4.86 -0.46 17.58
C LEU A 98 5.76 0.66 18.10
N THR A 99 6.98 0.30 18.49
CA THR A 99 8.03 1.29 18.80
C THR A 99 8.42 2.07 17.53
N PRO A 100 8.97 3.29 17.66
CA PRO A 100 9.46 4.06 16.51
C PRO A 100 10.40 3.24 15.60
N ASN A 101 11.32 2.48 16.18
CA ASN A 101 12.25 1.64 15.42
C ASN A 101 11.55 0.53 14.62
N GLU A 102 10.53 -0.08 15.19
CA GLU A 102 9.73 -1.11 14.50
C GLU A 102 8.91 -0.49 13.37
N LYS A 103 8.31 0.69 13.57
CA LYS A 103 7.62 1.44 12.52
C LYS A 103 8.56 1.78 11.36
N HIS A 104 9.74 2.32 11.64
CA HIS A 104 10.75 2.59 10.61
C HIS A 104 11.12 1.34 9.83
N LYS A 105 11.45 0.25 10.52
CA LYS A 105 11.82 -1.02 9.89
C LYS A 105 10.70 -1.56 8.99
N LEU A 106 9.44 -1.46 9.43
CA LEU A 106 8.29 -1.92 8.66
C LEU A 106 8.09 -1.09 7.39
N LEU A 107 8.19 0.25 7.49
CA LEU A 107 8.09 1.14 6.33
C LEU A 107 9.27 0.96 5.36
N ASP A 108 10.48 0.72 5.86
CA ASP A 108 11.66 0.49 5.03
C ASP A 108 11.54 -0.81 4.24
N GLU A 109 11.09 -1.88 4.87
CA GLU A 109 10.87 -3.16 4.20
C GLU A 109 9.74 -3.08 3.18
N TRP A 110 8.64 -2.40 3.52
CA TRP A 110 7.53 -2.18 2.60
C TRP A 110 7.95 -1.41 1.35
N GLU A 111 8.67 -0.31 1.51
CA GLU A 111 9.20 0.46 0.39
C GLU A 111 10.23 -0.32 -0.41
N HIS A 112 11.10 -1.08 0.26
CA HIS A 112 12.10 -1.92 -0.39
C HIS A 112 11.46 -2.99 -1.29
N GLN A 113 10.41 -3.65 -0.82
CA GLN A 113 9.64 -4.61 -1.61
C GLN A 113 9.02 -3.93 -2.85
N TYR A 114 8.48 -2.71 -2.69
CA TYR A 114 7.97 -1.93 -3.81
C TYR A 114 9.07 -1.63 -4.83
N ILE A 115 10.19 -1.06 -4.40
CA ILE A 115 11.31 -0.71 -5.29
C ILE A 115 11.84 -1.93 -6.02
N LYS A 116 12.04 -3.05 -5.34
CA LYS A 116 12.46 -4.31 -5.96
C LYS A 116 11.48 -4.79 -7.02
N SER A 117 10.19 -4.63 -6.79
CA SER A 117 9.15 -5.09 -7.71
C SER A 117 9.11 -4.30 -9.03
N LEU A 118 9.65 -3.06 -9.06
CA LEU A 118 9.61 -2.19 -10.25
C LEU A 118 10.30 -2.80 -11.48
N GLY A 119 11.37 -3.57 -11.28
CA GLY A 119 12.07 -4.27 -12.36
C GLY A 119 11.35 -5.51 -12.90
N ALA A 120 10.24 -5.92 -12.31
CA ALA A 120 9.50 -7.11 -12.74
C ALA A 120 8.84 -6.90 -14.11
N LYS A 121 8.74 -7.98 -14.90
CA LYS A 121 8.12 -7.94 -16.24
C LYS A 121 6.62 -8.25 -16.23
N SER A 122 6.10 -8.79 -15.13
CA SER A 122 4.70 -9.19 -14.99
C SER A 122 4.27 -9.15 -13.52
N PHE A 123 2.95 -9.20 -13.28
CA PHE A 123 2.39 -9.35 -11.93
C PHE A 123 2.98 -10.57 -11.20
N LYS A 124 3.09 -11.69 -11.90
CA LYS A 124 3.69 -12.92 -11.35
C LYS A 124 5.12 -12.67 -10.84
N THR A 125 5.98 -12.12 -11.70
CA THR A 125 7.37 -11.85 -11.33
C THR A 125 7.46 -10.82 -10.20
N ALA A 126 6.58 -9.81 -10.19
CA ALA A 126 6.49 -8.84 -9.11
C ALA A 126 6.11 -9.51 -7.79
N LEU A 127 5.14 -10.43 -7.82
CA LEU A 127 4.72 -11.20 -6.64
C LEU A 127 5.84 -12.12 -6.14
N ASP A 128 6.55 -12.78 -7.05
CA ASP A 128 7.70 -13.63 -6.69
C ASP A 128 8.83 -12.83 -5.99
N ILE A 129 9.01 -11.57 -6.37
CA ILE A 129 10.03 -10.66 -5.81
C ILE A 129 9.57 -10.06 -4.49
N SER A 130 8.39 -9.43 -4.47
CA SER A 130 7.89 -8.67 -3.30
C SER A 130 7.30 -9.56 -2.22
N LYS A 131 6.85 -10.78 -2.59
CA LYS A 131 6.04 -11.65 -1.74
C LYS A 131 4.76 -10.98 -1.19
N ASN A 132 4.37 -9.87 -1.78
CA ASN A 132 3.23 -9.06 -1.36
C ASN A 132 2.29 -8.79 -2.55
N PRO A 133 1.06 -9.35 -2.54
CA PRO A 133 0.13 -9.21 -3.66
C PRO A 133 -0.35 -7.76 -3.84
N LEU A 134 -0.48 -6.95 -2.78
CA LEU A 134 -0.90 -5.56 -2.88
C LEU A 134 0.18 -4.70 -3.55
N ILE A 135 1.44 -4.86 -3.16
CA ILE A 135 2.58 -4.16 -3.78
C ILE A 135 2.67 -4.53 -5.26
N SER A 136 2.53 -5.82 -5.59
CA SER A 136 2.57 -6.30 -6.97
C SER A 136 1.42 -5.74 -7.80
N TYR A 137 0.24 -5.64 -7.23
CA TYR A 137 -0.93 -5.05 -7.89
C TYR A 137 -0.77 -3.54 -8.09
N PHE A 138 -0.24 -2.83 -7.10
CA PHE A 138 0.05 -1.40 -7.23
C PHE A 138 1.10 -1.12 -8.31
N ARG A 139 2.14 -1.93 -8.39
CA ARG A 139 3.13 -1.85 -9.48
C ARG A 139 2.46 -1.98 -10.86
N GLU A 140 1.53 -2.93 -11.04
CA GLU A 140 0.75 -3.04 -12.30
C GLU A 140 -0.09 -1.78 -12.57
N CYS A 141 -0.70 -1.22 -11.52
CA CYS A 141 -1.41 0.05 -11.62
C CYS A 141 -0.49 1.20 -12.04
N CYS A 142 0.72 1.30 -11.47
CA CYS A 142 1.68 2.33 -11.82
C CYS A 142 2.08 2.26 -13.30
N ILE A 143 2.35 1.07 -13.84
CA ILE A 143 2.69 0.90 -15.25
C ILE A 143 1.51 1.29 -16.14
N ARG A 144 0.33 0.73 -15.86
CA ARG A 144 -0.87 0.99 -16.68
C ARG A 144 -1.26 2.46 -16.73
N LEU A 145 -1.05 3.19 -15.63
CA LEU A 145 -1.44 4.58 -15.49
C LEU A 145 -0.27 5.56 -15.73
N SER A 146 0.91 5.06 -16.08
CA SER A 146 2.13 5.86 -16.25
C SER A 146 2.43 6.71 -15.01
N ILE A 147 2.25 6.17 -13.82
CA ILE A 147 2.60 6.83 -12.56
C ILE A 147 4.13 6.82 -12.41
N PRO A 148 4.77 7.99 -12.19
CA PRO A 148 6.21 8.04 -11.93
C PRO A 148 6.60 7.21 -10.70
N VAL A 149 7.70 6.46 -10.82
CA VAL A 149 8.11 5.46 -9.81
C VAL A 149 8.53 6.07 -8.47
N ASP A 150 8.94 7.33 -8.47
CA ASP A 150 9.37 8.10 -7.29
C ASP A 150 8.21 8.72 -6.49
N CYS A 151 7.00 8.71 -7.03
CA CYS A 151 5.83 9.24 -6.31
C CYS A 151 5.60 8.51 -4.99
N TYR A 152 5.64 7.19 -5.00
CA TYR A 152 5.36 6.41 -3.79
C TYR A 152 6.47 6.53 -2.72
N PRO A 153 7.77 6.49 -3.03
CA PRO A 153 8.83 6.80 -2.08
C PRO A 153 8.72 8.19 -1.42
N ASN A 154 8.24 9.20 -2.14
CA ASN A 154 7.99 10.52 -1.56
C ASN A 154 6.87 10.49 -0.51
N PHE A 155 5.84 9.68 -0.73
CA PHE A 155 4.78 9.46 0.25
C PHE A 155 5.31 8.71 1.50
N THR A 156 6.01 7.60 1.34
CA THR A 156 6.55 6.82 2.47
C THR A 156 7.57 7.61 3.28
N LYS A 157 8.34 8.50 2.64
CA LYS A 157 9.22 9.44 3.33
C LYS A 157 8.45 10.38 4.27
N SER A 158 7.29 10.88 3.85
CA SER A 158 6.44 11.72 4.73
C SER A 158 5.87 10.92 5.89
N MET A 159 5.45 9.68 5.66
CA MET A 159 4.98 8.79 6.73
C MET A 159 6.06 8.55 7.79
N ARG A 160 7.33 8.38 7.37
CA ARG A 160 8.44 8.28 8.35
C ARG A 160 8.59 9.52 9.21
N SER A 161 8.29 10.71 8.67
CA SER A 161 8.35 11.97 9.44
C SER A 161 7.27 12.06 10.51
N ASP A 162 6.20 11.27 10.41
CA ASP A 162 5.11 11.24 11.39
C ASP A 162 5.38 10.27 12.55
N ILE A 163 6.34 9.35 12.40
CA ILE A 163 6.74 8.44 13.50
C ILE A 163 7.26 9.23 14.70
N GLU A 164 8.03 10.29 14.44
CA GLU A 164 8.53 11.23 15.44
C GLU A 164 8.10 12.65 15.06
N PRO A 165 6.91 13.09 15.50
CA PRO A 165 6.37 14.39 15.13
C PRO A 165 7.32 15.53 15.50
N ARG A 166 7.50 16.46 14.56
CA ARG A 166 8.36 17.63 14.75
C ARG A 166 7.60 18.93 14.64
N MET A 167 8.17 19.98 15.23
CA MET A 167 7.69 21.35 15.03
C MET A 167 8.16 21.88 13.67
N TYR A 168 7.25 22.45 12.89
CA TYR A 168 7.58 23.16 11.64
C TYR A 168 7.85 24.63 11.93
N LYS A 169 8.88 25.18 11.32
CA LYS A 169 9.34 26.57 11.57
C LYS A 169 8.36 27.61 11.04
N ASN A 170 7.72 27.31 9.93
CA ASN A 170 6.74 28.16 9.25
C ASN A 170 5.90 27.33 8.29
N PHE A 171 4.96 27.97 7.58
CA PHE A 171 4.05 27.32 6.66
C PHE A 171 4.76 26.71 5.44
N ASP A 172 5.81 27.36 4.91
CA ASP A 172 6.58 26.82 3.79
C ASP A 172 7.33 25.55 4.19
N ASP A 173 7.90 25.51 5.40
CA ASP A 173 8.54 24.31 5.96
C ASP A 173 7.53 23.17 6.11
N LEU A 174 6.31 23.46 6.58
CA LEU A 174 5.23 22.48 6.65
C LEU A 174 4.83 21.96 5.26
N ILE A 175 4.66 22.85 4.28
CA ILE A 175 4.30 22.44 2.91
C ILE A 175 5.38 21.54 2.32
N GLN A 176 6.64 21.97 2.35
CA GLN A 176 7.71 21.26 1.64
C GLN A 176 8.11 19.94 2.31
N ASN A 177 8.04 19.88 3.62
CA ASN A 177 8.56 18.75 4.38
C ASN A 177 7.49 17.78 4.88
N TYR A 178 6.20 18.13 4.70
CA TYR A 178 5.08 17.27 5.10
C TYR A 178 3.97 17.20 4.06
N ILE A 179 3.28 18.32 3.78
CA ILE A 179 2.10 18.34 2.90
C ILE A 179 2.44 17.84 1.49
N PHE A 180 3.62 18.14 0.99
CA PHE A 180 4.06 17.70 -0.33
C PHE A 180 4.04 16.16 -0.43
N GLY A 181 4.63 15.47 0.52
CA GLY A 181 4.67 14.00 0.50
C GLY A 181 3.36 13.35 0.89
N SER A 182 2.71 13.82 1.95
CA SER A 182 1.50 13.18 2.51
C SER A 182 0.24 13.42 1.68
N ALA A 183 0.00 14.66 1.23
CA ALA A 183 -1.24 15.04 0.55
C ALA A 183 -1.07 15.27 -0.95
N ILE A 184 -0.09 16.08 -1.37
CA ILE A 184 0.09 16.43 -2.79
C ILE A 184 0.48 15.19 -3.60
N THR A 185 1.38 14.36 -3.08
CA THR A 185 1.78 13.11 -3.75
C THR A 185 0.61 12.17 -3.91
N VAL A 186 -0.24 11.99 -2.90
CA VAL A 186 -1.46 11.17 -3.01
C VAL A 186 -2.43 11.76 -4.03
N GLY A 187 -2.64 13.08 -4.02
CA GLY A 187 -3.43 13.77 -5.05
C GLY A 187 -2.89 13.52 -6.45
N TYR A 188 -1.56 13.57 -6.62
CA TYR A 188 -0.91 13.28 -7.90
C TYR A 188 -1.11 11.84 -8.37
N LEU A 189 -0.95 10.85 -7.49
CA LEU A 189 -1.29 9.46 -7.80
C LEU A 189 -2.73 9.31 -8.30
N LEU A 190 -3.67 9.99 -7.66
CA LEU A 190 -5.08 9.95 -8.04
C LEU A 190 -5.37 10.66 -9.37
N THR A 191 -4.64 11.73 -9.74
CA THR A 191 -4.82 12.38 -11.05
C THR A 191 -4.49 11.43 -12.20
N HIS A 192 -3.50 10.56 -12.05
CA HIS A 192 -3.22 9.51 -13.04
C HIS A 192 -4.37 8.49 -13.15
N ALA A 193 -5.00 8.12 -12.03
CA ALA A 193 -6.18 7.24 -12.04
C ALA A 193 -7.39 7.91 -12.73
N TYR A 194 -7.54 9.22 -12.61
CA TYR A 194 -8.63 9.97 -13.27
C TYR A 194 -8.35 10.22 -14.76
N GLY A 195 -7.15 9.98 -15.26
CA GLY A 195 -6.79 10.11 -16.66
C GLY A 195 -6.16 11.45 -17.04
N HIS A 196 -5.63 12.22 -16.10
CA HIS A 196 -4.82 13.39 -16.40
C HIS A 196 -3.46 12.94 -16.96
N GLY A 197 -3.08 13.47 -18.13
CA GLY A 197 -1.82 13.12 -18.80
C GLY A 197 -1.90 11.93 -19.76
N GLN A 198 -3.05 11.33 -19.97
CA GLN A 198 -3.28 10.45 -21.11
C GLN A 198 -3.54 11.31 -22.34
N SER A 199 -2.62 11.26 -23.32
CA SER A 199 -2.88 11.82 -24.67
C SER A 199 -4.08 11.09 -25.25
N THR A 200 -5.13 11.83 -25.58
CA THR A 200 -6.25 11.36 -26.40
C THR A 200 -5.77 11.06 -27.80
#